data_b8c6d35cf746acfa34bf0a890f2465a9
#
_entry.id   b8c6d35cf746acfa34bf0a890f2465a9
#
_cell.length_a   1.000
_cell.length_b   1.000
_cell.length_c   1.000
_cell.angle_alpha   90.00
_cell.angle_beta   90.00
_cell.angle_gamma   90.00
#
_symmetry.space_group_name_H-M   'P 1'
#
loop_
_entity.id
_entity.type
_entity.pdbx_description
1 polymer ?
#
loop_
_entity_poly.entity_id
_entity_poly.type
_entity_poly.pdbx_seq_one_letter_code
_entity_poly.pdbx_strand_id
1 'polypeptide(L)'
;MFLVATSFTLSAQSYNAEKVSFTNYLVRMYKAAPFSGVRVVDDYDNQYLISVLSLDKTKYPTEDAMNRVASVKAMSQASRFFNGSRITSDLIIRTSEKSDGTSDTEIIENIQENSVGFVKSLEQLTNFRADDSGLQVFIFVTTVTPPGKKK
;
A
#
# COMPACT_ATOMS: atom_id res chain seq x y z
N MET A 1 -22.15 -26.69 -24.69
CA MET A 1 -22.99 -26.21 -23.61
C MET A 1 -22.19 -25.81 -22.36
N PHE A 2 -20.94 -25.45 -22.51
CA PHE A 2 -20.07 -25.13 -21.37
C PHE A 2 -19.58 -23.70 -21.42
N LEU A 3 -20.21 -22.84 -22.19
CA LEU A 3 -19.72 -21.50 -22.46
C LEU A 3 -20.09 -20.48 -21.39
N VAL A 4 -21.00 -20.81 -20.47
CA VAL A 4 -21.51 -19.84 -19.50
C VAL A 4 -20.55 -19.64 -18.31
N ALA A 5 -19.71 -20.61 -18.02
CA ALA A 5 -18.80 -20.56 -16.87
C ALA A 5 -17.54 -19.71 -17.10
N THR A 6 -17.23 -19.38 -18.36
CA THR A 6 -15.96 -18.74 -18.70
C THR A 6 -15.92 -17.24 -18.43
N SER A 7 -17.07 -16.55 -18.45
CA SER A 7 -17.08 -15.09 -18.27
C SER A 7 -16.78 -14.67 -16.84
N PHE A 8 -17.21 -15.43 -15.85
CA PHE A 8 -16.89 -15.11 -14.44
C PHE A 8 -15.43 -15.32 -14.13
N THR A 9 -14.83 -16.34 -14.74
CA THR A 9 -13.42 -16.65 -14.50
C THR A 9 -12.50 -15.56 -15.04
N LEU A 10 -12.85 -14.96 -16.17
CA LEU A 10 -12.06 -13.89 -16.78
C LEU A 10 -12.03 -12.63 -15.92
N SER A 11 -13.17 -12.24 -15.35
CA SER A 11 -13.22 -11.07 -14.46
C SER A 11 -12.39 -11.27 -13.21
N ALA A 12 -12.48 -12.44 -12.58
CA ALA A 12 -11.71 -12.75 -11.39
C ALA A 12 -10.22 -12.79 -11.68
N GLN A 13 -9.82 -13.37 -12.81
CA GLN A 13 -8.42 -13.44 -13.21
C GLN A 13 -7.84 -12.06 -13.49
N SER A 14 -8.61 -11.18 -14.13
CA SER A 14 -8.19 -9.83 -14.43
C SER A 14 -7.94 -9.04 -13.15
N TYR A 15 -8.87 -9.10 -12.20
CA TYR A 15 -8.73 -8.42 -10.91
C TYR A 15 -7.50 -8.94 -10.15
N ASN A 16 -7.34 -10.26 -10.09
CA ASN A 16 -6.19 -10.86 -9.41
C ASN A 16 -4.87 -10.50 -10.07
N ALA A 17 -4.85 -10.43 -11.41
CA ALA A 17 -3.65 -10.06 -12.15
C ALA A 17 -3.21 -8.64 -11.84
N GLU A 18 -4.15 -7.70 -11.74
CA GLU A 18 -3.85 -6.32 -11.39
C GLU A 18 -3.27 -6.21 -9.99
N LYS A 19 -3.86 -6.91 -9.04
CA LYS A 19 -3.39 -6.93 -7.65
C LYS A 19 -2.00 -7.55 -7.57
N VAL A 20 -1.74 -8.62 -8.28
CA VAL A 20 -0.44 -9.28 -8.32
C VAL A 20 0.60 -8.36 -8.94
N SER A 21 0.27 -7.67 -10.03
CA SER A 21 1.18 -6.73 -10.68
C SER A 21 1.56 -5.59 -9.75
N PHE A 22 0.59 -5.03 -9.04
CA PHE A 22 0.83 -3.94 -8.09
C PHE A 22 1.72 -4.42 -6.94
N THR A 23 1.40 -5.57 -6.38
CA THR A 23 2.20 -6.17 -5.30
C THR A 23 3.65 -6.39 -5.74
N ASN A 24 3.83 -6.98 -6.92
CA ASN A 24 5.16 -7.25 -7.46
C ASN A 24 5.94 -5.97 -7.71
N TYR A 25 5.26 -4.93 -8.18
CA TYR A 25 5.88 -3.63 -8.37
C TYR A 25 6.43 -3.08 -7.06
N LEU A 26 5.63 -3.10 -6.00
CA LEU A 26 6.05 -2.59 -4.70
C LEU A 26 7.20 -3.41 -4.10
N VAL A 27 7.16 -4.72 -4.25
CA VAL A 27 8.23 -5.59 -3.77
C VAL A 27 9.54 -5.29 -4.50
N ARG A 28 9.50 -5.15 -5.82
CA ARG A 28 10.69 -4.81 -6.60
C ARG A 28 11.24 -3.44 -6.21
N MET A 29 10.36 -2.48 -6.02
CA MET A 29 10.76 -1.14 -5.63
C MET A 29 11.45 -1.16 -4.26
N TYR A 30 10.89 -1.90 -3.32
CA TYR A 30 11.51 -2.05 -2.00
C TYR A 30 12.89 -2.70 -2.09
N LYS A 31 13.01 -3.76 -2.88
CA LYS A 31 14.29 -4.46 -3.02
C LYS A 31 15.35 -3.61 -3.68
N ALA A 32 14.96 -2.73 -4.60
CA ALA A 32 15.90 -1.81 -5.26
C ALA A 32 16.38 -0.71 -4.31
N ALA A 33 15.48 -0.20 -3.46
CA ALA A 33 15.79 0.88 -2.51
C ALA A 33 14.95 0.68 -1.24
N PRO A 34 15.43 -0.14 -0.29
CA PRO A 34 14.66 -0.42 0.92
C PRO A 34 14.30 0.84 1.70
N PHE A 35 13.08 0.87 2.20
CA PHE A 35 12.60 1.99 2.98
C PHE A 35 11.57 1.51 4.02
N SER A 36 11.32 2.32 5.01
CA SER A 36 10.21 2.11 5.93
C SER A 36 9.50 3.45 6.11
N GLY A 37 8.25 3.37 6.53
CA GLY A 37 7.44 4.56 6.70
C GLY A 37 6.28 4.59 5.74
N VAL A 38 5.66 5.76 5.65
CA VAL A 38 4.45 5.98 4.87
C VAL A 38 4.82 6.61 3.52
N ARG A 39 4.18 6.11 2.47
CA ARG A 39 4.31 6.67 1.12
C ARG A 39 2.95 6.71 0.46
N VAL A 40 2.84 7.52 -0.56
CA VAL A 40 1.66 7.58 -1.42
C VAL A 40 2.06 7.02 -2.77
N VAL A 41 1.23 6.15 -3.33
CA VAL A 41 1.47 5.60 -4.66
C VAL A 41 0.41 6.14 -5.60
N ASP A 42 0.83 6.84 -6.64
CA ASP A 42 -0.06 7.34 -7.68
C ASP A 42 0.08 6.42 -8.89
N ASP A 43 -0.91 5.55 -9.07
CA ASP A 43 -0.94 4.54 -10.11
C ASP A 43 -1.98 4.90 -11.15
N TYR A 44 -1.74 6.01 -11.84
CA TYR A 44 -2.56 6.52 -12.95
C TYR A 44 -4.06 6.61 -12.63
N ASP A 45 -4.73 5.47 -12.50
CA ASP A 45 -6.17 5.41 -12.24
C ASP A 45 -6.52 5.41 -10.76
N ASN A 46 -5.57 5.03 -9.92
CA ASN A 46 -5.80 4.81 -8.51
C ASN A 46 -4.69 5.42 -7.68
N GLN A 47 -5.04 5.83 -6.47
CA GLN A 47 -4.08 6.32 -5.52
C GLN A 47 -4.14 5.45 -4.27
N TYR A 48 -2.98 5.19 -3.69
CA TYR A 48 -2.86 4.30 -2.54
C TYR A 48 -1.99 4.94 -1.47
N LEU A 49 -2.38 4.72 -0.23
CA LEU A 49 -1.52 5.02 0.90
C LEU A 49 -0.90 3.70 1.34
N ILE A 50 0.41 3.67 1.47
CA ILE A 50 1.10 2.48 1.95
C ILE A 50 1.86 2.78 3.24
N SER A 51 1.94 1.78 4.10
CA SER A 51 2.74 1.83 5.32
C SER A 51 3.63 0.60 5.32
N VAL A 52 4.94 0.83 5.32
CA VAL A 52 5.93 -0.24 5.17
C VAL A 52 6.76 -0.34 6.43
N LEU A 53 6.92 -1.55 6.94
CA LEU A 53 7.73 -1.80 8.12
C LEU A 53 8.37 -3.18 8.03
N SER A 54 9.37 -3.41 8.86
CA SER A 54 9.98 -4.72 8.97
C SER A 54 10.04 -5.15 10.43
N LEU A 55 9.93 -6.45 10.66
CA LEU A 55 10.01 -7.05 11.99
C LEU A 55 11.02 -8.19 11.97
N ASP A 56 11.69 -8.37 13.09
CA ASP A 56 12.60 -9.49 13.28
C ASP A 56 11.79 -10.74 13.59
N LYS A 57 11.75 -11.65 12.64
CA LYS A 57 10.94 -12.87 12.73
C LYS A 57 11.26 -13.70 13.98
N THR A 58 12.51 -13.66 14.44
CA THR A 58 12.94 -14.46 15.59
C THR A 58 12.35 -14.00 16.92
N LYS A 59 11.82 -12.77 16.96
CA LYS A 59 11.25 -12.19 18.19
C LYS A 59 9.80 -12.56 18.43
N TYR A 60 9.18 -13.30 17.50
CA TYR A 60 7.76 -13.61 17.59
C TYR A 60 7.55 -15.12 17.60
N PRO A 61 6.72 -15.64 18.53
CA PRO A 61 6.55 -17.09 18.65
C PRO A 61 5.75 -17.71 17.50
N THR A 62 4.87 -16.94 16.87
CA THR A 62 4.05 -17.42 15.76
C THR A 62 3.93 -16.35 14.68
N GLU A 63 3.60 -16.78 13.47
CA GLU A 63 3.32 -15.85 12.39
C GLU A 63 2.10 -14.98 12.68
N ASP A 64 1.10 -15.57 13.32
CA ASP A 64 -0.12 -14.84 13.67
C ASP A 64 0.17 -13.71 14.64
N ALA A 65 1.00 -13.95 15.65
CA ALA A 65 1.41 -12.92 16.59
C ALA A 65 2.18 -11.80 15.87
N MET A 66 3.09 -12.19 14.98
CA MET A 66 3.87 -11.23 14.20
C MET A 66 2.97 -10.38 13.28
N ASN A 67 2.00 -11.02 12.62
CA ASN A 67 1.07 -10.30 11.75
C ASN A 67 0.22 -9.28 12.52
N ARG A 68 -0.22 -9.63 13.71
CA ARG A 68 -0.98 -8.70 14.55
C ARG A 68 -0.14 -7.50 14.98
N VAL A 69 1.10 -7.75 15.37
CA VAL A 69 2.02 -6.67 15.74
C VAL A 69 2.31 -5.79 14.53
N ALA A 70 2.51 -6.39 13.36
CA ALA A 70 2.74 -5.65 12.14
C ALA A 70 1.58 -4.71 11.82
N SER A 71 0.35 -5.19 11.96
CA SER A 71 -0.85 -4.39 11.70
C SER A 71 -0.92 -3.18 12.64
N VAL A 72 -0.70 -3.41 13.94
CA VAL A 72 -0.72 -2.32 14.93
C VAL A 72 0.37 -1.31 14.64
N LYS A 73 1.56 -1.78 14.31
CA LYS A 73 2.68 -0.87 14.01
C LYS A 73 2.47 -0.10 12.73
N ALA A 74 1.87 -0.71 11.71
CA ALA A 74 1.56 -0.01 10.46
C ALA A 74 0.59 1.13 10.68
N MET A 75 -0.47 0.88 11.44
CA MET A 75 -1.45 1.92 11.78
C MET A 75 -0.84 3.01 12.66
N SER A 76 -0.06 2.63 13.65
CA SER A 76 0.60 3.58 14.54
C SER A 76 1.58 4.46 13.77
N GLN A 77 2.34 3.86 12.87
CA GLN A 77 3.29 4.57 12.01
C GLN A 77 2.58 5.61 11.14
N ALA A 78 1.48 5.20 10.52
CA ALA A 78 0.70 6.10 9.68
C ALA A 78 0.07 7.23 10.51
N SER A 79 -0.47 6.90 11.68
CA SER A 79 -1.07 7.90 12.57
C SER A 79 -0.05 8.94 13.01
N ARG A 80 1.13 8.50 13.42
CA ARG A 80 2.21 9.43 13.84
C ARG A 80 2.67 10.27 12.66
N PHE A 81 2.72 9.70 11.48
CA PHE A 81 3.10 10.44 10.28
C PHE A 81 2.15 11.62 10.04
N PHE A 82 0.85 11.37 10.10
CA PHE A 82 -0.14 12.42 9.86
C PHE A 82 -0.17 13.48 10.97
N ASN A 83 0.20 13.11 12.18
CA ASN A 83 0.21 14.05 13.31
C ASN A 83 1.49 14.87 13.43
N GLY A 84 2.60 14.35 12.94
CA GLY A 84 3.89 14.99 13.15
C GLY A 84 4.67 15.38 11.92
N SER A 85 4.23 14.90 10.74
CA SER A 85 4.99 15.13 9.53
C SER A 85 4.14 15.79 8.47
N ARG A 86 4.79 16.54 7.59
CA ARG A 86 4.13 17.05 6.41
C ARG A 86 4.29 16.06 5.28
N ILE A 87 3.22 15.87 4.52
CA ILE A 87 3.29 15.13 3.29
C ILE A 87 3.88 16.06 2.22
N THR A 88 4.94 15.61 1.60
CA THR A 88 5.61 16.37 0.55
C THR A 88 5.60 15.57 -0.75
N SER A 89 5.86 16.24 -1.87
CA SER A 89 5.79 15.60 -3.18
C SER A 89 6.77 14.44 -3.33
N ASP A 90 7.88 14.45 -2.60
CA ASP A 90 8.86 13.37 -2.65
C ASP A 90 8.38 12.07 -2.02
N LEU A 91 7.28 12.12 -1.27
CA LEU A 91 6.65 10.92 -0.70
C LEU A 91 5.68 10.26 -1.68
N ILE A 92 5.43 10.89 -2.82
CA ILE A 92 4.52 10.35 -3.83
C ILE A 92 5.34 9.56 -4.85
N ILE A 93 5.00 8.29 -4.96
CA ILE A 93 5.64 7.37 -5.90
C ILE A 93 4.70 7.21 -7.09
N ARG A 94 5.19 7.50 -8.29
CA ARG A 94 4.38 7.37 -9.49
C ARG A 94 4.79 6.12 -10.25
N THR A 95 3.81 5.34 -10.64
CA THR A 95 4.04 4.10 -11.37
C THR A 95 4.19 4.35 -12.87
N SER A 96 3.73 5.51 -13.35
CA SER A 96 3.86 5.88 -14.75
C SER A 96 4.02 7.40 -14.87
N GLU A 97 4.54 7.84 -16.02
CA GLU A 97 4.71 9.26 -16.29
C GLU A 97 3.38 9.95 -16.60
N LYS A 98 2.38 9.18 -17.01
CA LYS A 98 1.06 9.73 -17.29
C LYS A 98 0.31 9.95 -15.99
N SER A 99 -0.15 11.16 -15.78
CA SER A 99 -0.99 11.46 -14.64
C SER A 99 -2.44 11.58 -15.09
N ASP A 100 -3.37 11.39 -14.16
CA ASP A 100 -4.79 11.59 -14.41
C ASP A 100 -5.20 13.06 -14.32
N GLY A 101 -4.21 13.97 -14.25
CA GLY A 101 -4.44 15.38 -14.08
C GLY A 101 -4.50 15.83 -12.63
N THR A 102 -4.39 14.92 -11.69
CA THR A 102 -4.41 15.25 -10.27
C THR A 102 -3.04 15.76 -9.84
N SER A 103 -2.98 16.97 -9.30
CA SER A 103 -1.72 17.56 -8.85
C SER A 103 -1.27 16.95 -7.53
N ASP A 104 0.03 17.06 -7.25
CA ASP A 104 0.58 16.62 -5.97
C ASP A 104 -0.10 17.31 -4.79
N THR A 105 -0.39 18.61 -4.93
CA THR A 105 -1.07 19.38 -3.89
C THR A 105 -2.45 18.81 -3.59
N GLU A 106 -3.21 18.48 -4.62
CA GLU A 106 -4.55 17.90 -4.44
C GLU A 106 -4.49 16.54 -3.76
N ILE A 107 -3.52 15.72 -4.14
CA ILE A 107 -3.32 14.40 -3.52
C ILE A 107 -3.02 14.56 -2.04
N ILE A 108 -2.08 15.43 -1.72
CA ILE A 108 -1.64 15.67 -0.34
C ILE A 108 -2.80 16.20 0.51
N GLU A 109 -3.53 17.18 0.02
CA GLU A 109 -4.65 17.75 0.75
C GLU A 109 -5.73 16.71 1.03
N ASN A 110 -6.07 15.92 0.01
CA ASN A 110 -7.07 14.87 0.16
C ASN A 110 -6.69 13.85 1.23
N ILE A 111 -5.44 13.43 1.24
CA ILE A 111 -4.95 12.43 2.20
C ILE A 111 -4.95 13.01 3.60
N GLN A 112 -4.51 14.26 3.78
CA GLN A 112 -4.49 14.90 5.09
C GLN A 112 -5.90 15.08 5.66
N GLU A 113 -6.85 15.47 4.82
CA GLU A 113 -8.24 15.65 5.27
C GLU A 113 -8.90 14.36 5.72
N ASN A 114 -8.53 13.23 5.12
CA ASN A 114 -9.19 11.96 5.36
C ASN A 114 -8.29 10.94 6.07
N SER A 115 -7.23 11.41 6.69
CA SER A 115 -6.18 10.54 7.25
C SER A 115 -6.69 9.53 8.27
N VAL A 116 -7.64 9.92 9.14
CA VAL A 116 -8.18 9.01 10.15
C VAL A 116 -8.83 7.78 9.50
N GLY A 117 -9.63 8.01 8.47
CA GLY A 117 -10.27 6.93 7.74
C GLY A 117 -9.28 6.04 7.02
N PHE A 118 -8.27 6.65 6.39
CA PHE A 118 -7.26 5.89 5.66
C PHE A 118 -6.43 5.01 6.60
N VAL A 119 -6.04 5.54 7.77
CA VAL A 119 -5.29 4.75 8.75
C VAL A 119 -6.10 3.53 9.19
N LYS A 120 -7.38 3.71 9.47
CA LYS A 120 -8.26 2.61 9.89
C LYS A 120 -8.48 1.58 8.80
N SER A 121 -8.33 1.98 7.53
CA SER A 121 -8.59 1.11 6.39
C SER A 121 -7.34 0.36 5.92
N LEU A 122 -6.21 0.59 6.54
CA LEU A 122 -4.97 -0.10 6.16
C LEU A 122 -5.12 -1.61 6.37
N GLU A 123 -4.77 -2.38 5.35
CA GLU A 123 -4.76 -3.83 5.43
C GLU A 123 -3.50 -4.37 4.78
N GLN A 124 -3.09 -5.54 5.24
CA GLN A 124 -1.86 -6.14 4.74
C GLN A 124 -2.01 -6.56 3.29
N LEU A 125 -1.16 -5.98 2.43
CA LEU A 125 -1.11 -6.37 1.03
C LEU A 125 -0.22 -7.59 0.84
N THR A 126 0.96 -7.56 1.45
CA THR A 126 1.93 -8.64 1.32
C THR A 126 2.95 -8.56 2.45
N ASN A 127 3.65 -9.66 2.63
CA ASN A 127 4.86 -9.68 3.45
C ASN A 127 5.87 -10.60 2.76
N PHE A 128 7.14 -10.33 2.98
CA PHE A 128 8.21 -11.12 2.37
C PHE A 128 9.48 -10.97 3.19
N ARG A 129 10.40 -11.91 2.97
CA ARG A 129 11.70 -11.86 3.61
C ARG A 129 12.57 -10.83 2.92
N ALA A 130 13.16 -9.94 3.69
CA ALA A 130 13.99 -8.87 3.12
C ALA A 130 15.26 -9.42 2.46
N ASP A 131 15.93 -10.29 3.19
CA ASP A 131 17.16 -10.95 2.75
C ASP A 131 17.48 -12.05 3.77
N ASP A 132 18.76 -12.40 3.93
CA ASP A 132 19.19 -13.41 4.89
C ASP A 132 19.26 -12.88 6.32
N SER A 133 18.88 -11.65 6.58
CA SER A 133 18.99 -11.01 7.90
C SER A 133 17.93 -11.46 8.91
N GLY A 134 16.92 -12.20 8.47
CA GLY A 134 15.81 -12.60 9.37
C GLY A 134 14.72 -11.56 9.51
N LEU A 135 14.80 -10.47 8.75
CA LEU A 135 13.78 -9.45 8.75
C LEU A 135 12.65 -9.80 7.79
N GLN A 136 11.43 -9.66 8.27
CA GLN A 136 10.24 -9.82 7.47
C GLN A 136 9.66 -8.45 7.20
N VAL A 137 9.46 -8.14 5.92
CA VAL A 137 8.92 -6.86 5.48
C VAL A 137 7.42 -6.98 5.29
N PHE A 138 6.68 -6.00 5.78
CA PHE A 138 5.22 -5.96 5.64
C PHE A 138 4.83 -4.68 4.91
N ILE A 139 3.97 -4.81 3.91
CA ILE A 139 3.41 -3.67 3.19
C ILE A 139 1.91 -3.66 3.44
N PHE A 140 1.43 -2.58 4.06
CA PHE A 140 0.01 -2.34 4.28
C PHE A 140 -0.46 -1.27 3.31
N VAL A 141 -1.70 -1.40 2.84
CA VAL A 141 -2.22 -0.51 1.80
C VAL A 141 -3.68 -0.16 2.07
N THR A 142 -4.07 1.02 1.66
CA THR A 142 -5.47 1.40 1.51
C THR A 142 -5.63 2.23 0.25
N THR A 143 -6.77 2.07 -0.41
CA THR A 143 -7.09 2.88 -1.59
C THR A 143 -7.55 4.25 -1.16
N VAL A 144 -7.00 5.27 -1.80
CA VAL A 144 -7.36 6.67 -1.57
C VAL A 144 -8.24 7.12 -2.72
N THR A 145 -9.41 7.68 -2.40
CA THR A 145 -10.29 8.22 -3.43
C THR A 145 -9.71 9.53 -3.95
N PRO A 146 -9.42 9.64 -5.27
CA PRO A 146 -8.88 10.87 -5.81
C PRO A 146 -9.83 12.06 -5.60
N PRO A 147 -9.29 13.29 -5.45
CA PRO A 147 -10.12 14.47 -5.33
C PRO A 147 -11.05 14.61 -6.53
N GLY A 148 -12.30 15.00 -6.29
CA GLY A 148 -13.28 15.21 -7.34
C GLY A 148 -14.00 13.96 -7.82
N LYS A 149 -13.58 12.79 -7.41
CA LYS A 149 -14.28 11.53 -7.71
C LYS A 149 -15.13 11.14 -6.52
N LYS A 150 -16.42 11.31 -6.64
CA LYS A 150 -17.36 10.85 -5.63
C LYS A 150 -17.97 9.54 -6.07
N LYS A 151 -18.13 8.68 -5.13
CA LYS A 151 -18.86 7.44 -5.40
C LYS A 151 -20.35 7.70 -5.49
#